data_d727cf2e7bac42e87dceacb6a6e3b813
#
_entry.id   d727cf2e7bac42e87dceacb6a6e3b813
#
_cell.length_a   1.000
_cell.length_b   1.000
_cell.length_c   1.000
_cell.angle_alpha   90.00
_cell.angle_beta   90.00
_cell.angle_gamma   90.00
#
_symmetry.space_group_name_H-M   'P 1'
#
loop_
_entity.id
_entity.type
_entity.pdbx_description
1 polymer ?
#
loop_
_entity_poly.entity_id
_entity_poly.type
_entity_poly.pdbx_seq_one_letter_code
_entity_poly.pdbx_strand_id
1 'polypeptide(L)'
;MIKQQGSNRIYTRVTDENGRTVIRVEGTNRDENRAFIYMAKHFRSLGLPVPEVYWVSEDEMTYTQEDLGDTLLFDNITPTLLERAIRALAHIQVIGAQGFDWSVCFPVPEMDERSIRWDLNYFKYCFLKGTRIEFSEPRLEDDFDTLTAKILSPLRGEPERGWFLYRDCQSRNIMIKDGQPYFIDFQGGRKGPTQYDVASLLWQAKANIAPSLREQMIDAYLDELVQVLESSNPQIFESSDPQTFKSAWRAALPHFVLFRTLQVLGAYGYRGYFERKPHFLESIPNAVRNLCDVLSQLPEYACLRELAELLQRSNLTAERSYSPQGGRTAQTVVQRSGLSVTIYSFSFKCGIPVDESGNGGGYVFDCRSTHNPGKYDEYKSLTGLDLPVIDFLEKDGEILTFLESVDRLVDHHVERFLERGFEHLQVAFGCTGGQHRSVYCAEHMAQHLKDKYPVRIHLIHRERGIDKWLNG
;
A
#
# COMPACT_ATOMS: atom_id res chain seq x y z
N MET A 1 3.73 17.71 15.29
CA MET A 1 3.75 16.44 14.50
C MET A 1 3.36 16.75 13.08
N ILE A 2 4.21 16.43 12.12
CA ILE A 2 3.91 16.66 10.68
C ILE A 2 3.07 15.46 10.21
N LYS A 3 1.93 15.73 9.55
CA LYS A 3 1.01 14.68 9.09
C LYS A 3 1.69 13.80 8.03
N GLN A 4 1.86 12.52 8.34
CA GLN A 4 2.45 11.54 7.43
C GLN A 4 1.40 10.83 6.56
N GLN A 5 1.77 10.55 5.31
CA GLN A 5 1.04 9.63 4.44
C GLN A 5 2.00 8.51 4.00
N GLY A 6 1.99 7.38 4.72
CA GLY A 6 2.59 6.14 4.23
C GLY A 6 3.90 5.65 4.83
N SER A 7 4.60 6.42 5.67
CA SER A 7 5.81 5.97 6.39
C SER A 7 5.52 5.61 7.85
N ASN A 8 6.30 4.69 8.42
CA ASN A 8 6.28 4.39 9.86
C ASN A 8 7.20 5.31 10.68
N ARG A 9 7.87 6.28 10.03
CA ARG A 9 8.73 7.27 10.69
C ARG A 9 7.90 8.38 11.32
N ILE A 10 8.38 8.94 12.44
CA ILE A 10 7.75 10.07 13.12
C ILE A 10 8.59 11.32 12.82
N TYR A 11 7.93 12.35 12.29
CA TYR A 11 8.57 13.64 12.00
C TYR A 11 8.03 14.71 12.95
N THR A 12 8.92 15.38 13.66
CA THR A 12 8.57 16.44 14.61
C THR A 12 9.41 17.67 14.34
N ARG A 13 8.76 18.83 14.15
CA ARG A 13 9.45 20.11 14.05
C ARG A 13 9.85 20.55 15.45
N VAL A 14 11.15 20.79 15.66
CA VAL A 14 11.73 21.16 16.96
C VAL A 14 12.74 22.30 16.78
N THR A 15 13.08 23.00 17.86
CA THR A 15 14.19 23.98 17.88
C THR A 15 15.44 23.29 18.43
N ASP A 16 16.55 23.38 17.70
CA ASP A 16 17.84 22.84 18.13
C ASP A 16 18.52 23.74 19.19
N GLU A 17 19.65 23.30 19.71
CA GLU A 17 20.44 24.04 20.72
C GLU A 17 20.96 25.40 20.23
N ASN A 18 21.02 25.60 18.89
CA ASN A 18 21.44 26.83 18.24
C ASN A 18 20.25 27.76 17.92
N GLY A 19 19.03 27.42 18.34
CA GLY A 19 17.83 28.19 18.08
C GLY A 19 17.26 28.02 16.65
N ARG A 20 17.75 27.04 15.86
CA ARG A 20 17.25 26.75 14.51
C ARG A 20 16.06 25.80 14.57
N THR A 21 15.07 26.07 13.71
CA THR A 21 13.99 25.12 13.48
C THR A 21 14.51 23.97 12.61
N VAL A 22 14.36 22.74 13.09
CA VAL A 22 14.83 21.52 12.43
C VAL A 22 13.73 20.45 12.48
N ILE A 23 13.81 19.47 11.59
CA ILE A 23 12.93 18.29 11.62
C ILE A 23 13.67 17.15 12.33
N ARG A 24 13.15 16.73 13.48
CA ARG A 24 13.57 15.51 14.17
C ARG A 24 12.80 14.34 13.57
N VAL A 25 13.54 13.30 13.17
CA VAL A 25 13.01 12.08 12.58
C VAL A 25 13.35 10.90 13.48
N GLU A 26 12.31 10.12 13.83
CA GLU A 26 12.44 8.87 14.58
C GLU A 26 12.04 7.73 13.66
N GLY A 27 12.98 6.85 13.35
CA GLY A 27 12.75 5.71 12.44
C GLY A 27 12.46 4.41 13.18
N THR A 28 11.93 3.45 12.45
CA THR A 28 11.61 2.09 12.96
C THR A 28 12.56 1.02 12.42
N ASN A 29 13.40 1.37 11.43
CA ASN A 29 14.37 0.48 10.80
C ASN A 29 15.73 1.18 10.70
N ARG A 30 16.75 0.58 11.34
CA ARG A 30 18.10 1.15 11.40
C ARG A 30 18.77 1.21 10.03
N ASP A 31 18.67 0.14 9.23
CA ASP A 31 19.35 0.07 7.93
C ASP A 31 18.75 1.08 6.94
N GLU A 32 17.43 1.26 6.98
CA GLU A 32 16.75 2.29 6.21
C GLU A 32 17.15 3.71 6.63
N ASN A 33 17.30 3.96 7.94
CA ASN A 33 17.79 5.26 8.44
C ASN A 33 19.24 5.50 8.03
N ARG A 34 20.11 4.49 8.15
CA ARG A 34 21.51 4.56 7.73
C ARG A 34 21.63 4.91 6.25
N ALA A 35 20.81 4.25 5.39
CA ALA A 35 20.77 4.54 3.97
C ALA A 35 20.40 6.01 3.73
N PHE A 36 19.32 6.53 4.36
CA PHE A 36 18.93 7.93 4.24
C PHE A 36 20.04 8.89 4.68
N ILE A 37 20.61 8.67 5.87
CA ILE A 37 21.64 9.54 6.45
C ILE A 37 22.89 9.60 5.55
N TYR A 38 23.32 8.44 5.05
CA TYR A 38 24.45 8.38 4.11
C TYR A 38 24.14 9.14 2.82
N MET A 39 23.01 8.84 2.18
CA MET A 39 22.59 9.46 0.92
C MET A 39 22.46 10.99 1.08
N ALA A 40 21.83 11.47 2.15
CA ALA A 40 21.68 12.89 2.40
C ALA A 40 23.04 13.60 2.53
N LYS A 41 23.98 13.04 3.29
CA LYS A 41 25.33 13.58 3.44
C LYS A 41 26.12 13.56 2.13
N HIS A 42 26.05 12.44 1.41
CA HIS A 42 26.71 12.26 0.10
C HIS A 42 26.20 13.28 -0.92
N PHE A 43 24.88 13.36 -1.13
CA PHE A 43 24.28 14.29 -2.08
C PHE A 43 24.54 15.76 -1.70
N ARG A 44 24.46 16.08 -0.41
CA ARG A 44 24.75 17.43 0.06
C ARG A 44 26.19 17.83 -0.18
N SER A 45 27.16 16.90 -0.01
CA SER A 45 28.58 17.14 -0.30
C SER A 45 28.85 17.43 -1.78
N LEU A 46 28.00 16.95 -2.67
CA LEU A 46 28.00 17.20 -4.13
C LEU A 46 27.18 18.43 -4.53
N GLY A 47 26.62 19.18 -3.58
CA GLY A 47 25.82 20.38 -3.85
C GLY A 47 24.41 20.08 -4.37
N LEU A 48 23.92 18.83 -4.26
CA LEU A 48 22.60 18.44 -4.73
C LEU A 48 21.49 18.91 -3.75
N PRO A 49 20.26 19.19 -4.27
CA PRO A 49 19.18 19.79 -3.49
C PRO A 49 18.45 18.75 -2.61
N VAL A 50 19.05 18.41 -1.50
CA VAL A 50 18.50 17.51 -0.47
C VAL A 50 18.62 18.15 0.91
N PRO A 51 17.84 17.73 1.94
CA PRO A 51 17.96 18.28 3.28
C PRO A 51 19.32 17.96 3.88
N GLU A 52 19.90 18.93 4.59
CA GLU A 52 21.12 18.75 5.37
C GLU A 52 20.79 17.96 6.65
N VAL A 53 21.60 16.94 6.99
CA VAL A 53 21.52 16.20 8.26
C VAL A 53 22.44 16.84 9.27
N TYR A 54 21.88 17.35 10.39
CA TYR A 54 22.65 18.11 11.38
C TYR A 54 23.17 17.22 12.52
N TRP A 55 22.38 16.25 12.95
CA TRP A 55 22.73 15.37 14.05
C TRP A 55 22.15 13.97 13.85
N VAL A 56 22.82 12.96 14.40
CA VAL A 56 22.41 11.55 14.35
C VAL A 56 22.66 10.94 15.70
N SER A 57 21.69 10.18 16.24
CA SER A 57 21.85 9.40 17.48
C SER A 57 22.87 8.26 17.29
N GLU A 58 23.46 7.80 18.39
CA GLU A 58 24.45 6.72 18.38
C GLU A 58 23.93 5.41 17.82
N ASP A 59 22.65 5.11 18.03
CA ASP A 59 21.94 3.95 17.50
C ASP A 59 21.41 4.12 16.07
N GLU A 60 21.57 5.31 15.47
CA GLU A 60 21.08 5.70 14.13
C GLU A 60 19.54 5.62 13.99
N MET A 61 18.80 5.52 15.11
CA MET A 61 17.33 5.47 15.07
C MET A 61 16.69 6.85 15.05
N THR A 62 17.39 7.88 15.48
CA THR A 62 16.92 9.27 15.49
C THR A 62 17.95 10.18 14.82
N TYR A 63 17.48 11.13 14.03
CA TYR A 63 18.34 12.17 13.46
C TYR A 63 17.60 13.49 13.33
N THR A 64 18.33 14.59 13.15
CA THR A 64 17.76 15.89 12.82
C THR A 64 18.23 16.35 11.44
N GLN A 65 17.30 16.93 10.70
CA GLN A 65 17.57 17.44 9.37
C GLN A 65 17.00 18.85 9.16
N GLU A 66 17.43 19.48 8.07
CA GLU A 66 16.94 20.78 7.63
C GLU A 66 15.41 20.79 7.50
N ASP A 67 14.79 21.87 8.02
CA ASP A 67 13.39 22.18 7.79
C ASP A 67 13.23 22.89 6.43
N LEU A 68 12.61 22.19 5.49
CA LEU A 68 12.35 22.72 4.15
C LEU A 68 10.99 23.42 4.04
N GLY A 69 10.29 23.64 5.17
CA GLY A 69 8.95 24.22 5.18
C GLY A 69 7.84 23.18 4.95
N ASP A 70 6.73 23.62 4.37
CA ASP A 70 5.53 22.80 4.22
C ASP A 70 5.02 22.75 2.76
N THR A 71 5.73 23.35 1.81
CA THR A 71 5.31 23.45 0.41
C THR A 71 5.78 22.23 -0.39
N LEU A 72 4.83 21.41 -0.83
CA LEU A 72 5.09 20.26 -1.71
C LEU A 72 4.92 20.63 -3.18
N LEU A 73 5.74 20.06 -4.06
CA LEU A 73 5.53 20.18 -5.51
C LEU A 73 4.13 19.66 -5.91
N PHE A 74 3.65 18.59 -5.24
CA PHE A 74 2.33 17.99 -5.51
C PHE A 74 1.18 18.99 -5.43
N ASP A 75 1.20 19.89 -4.45
CA ASP A 75 0.14 20.89 -4.23
C ASP A 75 0.35 22.16 -5.07
N ASN A 76 1.53 22.28 -5.72
CA ASN A 76 1.95 23.48 -6.44
C ASN A 76 2.52 23.15 -7.84
N ILE A 77 1.97 22.15 -8.53
CA ILE A 77 2.46 21.77 -9.87
C ILE A 77 2.19 22.89 -10.86
N THR A 78 3.27 23.55 -11.30
CA THR A 78 3.30 24.47 -12.43
C THR A 78 4.31 23.97 -13.45
N PRO A 79 4.21 24.32 -14.75
CA PRO A 79 5.22 23.93 -15.74
C PRO A 79 6.65 24.29 -15.31
N THR A 80 6.83 25.50 -14.77
CA THR A 80 8.16 25.98 -14.33
C THR A 80 8.72 25.20 -13.15
N LEU A 81 7.92 24.90 -12.12
CA LEU A 81 8.39 24.13 -10.96
C LEU A 81 8.64 22.66 -11.31
N LEU A 82 7.78 22.08 -12.18
CA LEU A 82 7.98 20.71 -12.66
C LEU A 82 9.23 20.60 -13.52
N GLU A 83 9.50 21.59 -14.39
CA GLU A 83 10.73 21.64 -15.19
C GLU A 83 11.98 21.74 -14.30
N ARG A 84 11.97 22.62 -13.29
CA ARG A 84 13.09 22.71 -12.33
C ARG A 84 13.32 21.36 -11.63
N ALA A 85 12.24 20.70 -11.21
CA ALA A 85 12.34 19.42 -10.54
C ALA A 85 12.89 18.31 -11.46
N ILE A 86 12.41 18.25 -12.71
CA ILE A 86 12.87 17.19 -13.64
C ILE A 86 14.32 17.40 -14.08
N ARG A 87 14.78 18.64 -14.24
CA ARG A 87 16.20 18.95 -14.49
C ARG A 87 17.06 18.60 -13.29
N ALA A 88 16.67 18.99 -12.08
CA ALA A 88 17.39 18.64 -10.86
C ALA A 88 17.47 17.11 -10.64
N LEU A 89 16.48 16.35 -11.07
CA LEU A 89 16.49 14.89 -11.03
C LEU A 89 17.66 14.31 -11.85
N ALA A 90 17.94 14.86 -13.04
CA ALA A 90 19.07 14.41 -13.88
C ALA A 90 20.41 14.58 -13.13
N HIS A 91 20.58 15.69 -12.38
CA HIS A 91 21.76 15.90 -11.54
C HIS A 91 21.85 14.88 -10.40
N ILE A 92 20.75 14.62 -9.69
CA ILE A 92 20.72 13.60 -8.63
C ILE A 92 21.12 12.23 -9.17
N GLN A 93 20.63 11.86 -10.34
CA GLN A 93 20.89 10.55 -10.93
C GLN A 93 22.32 10.38 -11.42
N VAL A 94 22.91 11.39 -12.02
CA VAL A 94 24.26 11.33 -12.61
C VAL A 94 25.34 11.75 -11.62
N ILE A 95 25.22 12.96 -11.08
CA ILE A 95 26.21 13.48 -10.13
C ILE A 95 26.13 12.72 -8.82
N GLY A 96 24.90 12.42 -8.34
CA GLY A 96 24.69 11.65 -7.11
C GLY A 96 25.26 10.23 -7.14
N ALA A 97 25.49 9.65 -8.32
CA ALA A 97 26.10 8.33 -8.48
C ALA A 97 27.66 8.39 -8.37
N GLN A 98 28.27 9.58 -8.47
CA GLN A 98 29.73 9.72 -8.43
C GLN A 98 30.29 9.42 -7.03
N GLY A 99 31.15 8.42 -6.92
CA GLY A 99 31.76 8.02 -5.64
C GLY A 99 30.77 7.43 -4.63
N PHE A 100 29.56 7.02 -5.10
CA PHE A 100 28.53 6.49 -4.22
C PHE A 100 28.85 5.06 -3.76
N ASP A 101 28.71 4.79 -2.46
CA ASP A 101 28.82 3.45 -1.89
C ASP A 101 27.48 2.70 -1.99
N TRP A 102 27.37 1.85 -2.99
CA TRP A 102 26.15 1.07 -3.25
C TRP A 102 25.83 0.04 -2.16
N SER A 103 26.80 -0.30 -1.28
CA SER A 103 26.59 -1.27 -0.21
C SER A 103 25.65 -0.78 0.89
N VAL A 104 25.41 0.54 0.96
CA VAL A 104 24.50 1.16 1.94
C VAL A 104 23.04 1.14 1.51
N CYS A 105 22.76 0.79 0.27
CA CYS A 105 21.40 0.80 -0.26
C CYS A 105 20.51 -0.25 0.43
N PHE A 106 19.28 0.14 0.74
CA PHE A 106 18.29 -0.71 1.39
C PHE A 106 17.03 -0.84 0.51
N PRO A 107 16.42 -2.03 0.37
CA PRO A 107 16.88 -3.36 0.84
C PRO A 107 17.89 -4.05 -0.10
N VAL A 108 18.15 -3.51 -1.29
CA VAL A 108 19.09 -4.07 -2.29
C VAL A 108 19.91 -2.96 -2.95
N PRO A 109 21.15 -3.26 -3.41
CA PRO A 109 22.06 -2.25 -3.96
C PRO A 109 21.68 -1.81 -5.39
N GLU A 110 20.93 -2.62 -6.13
CA GLU A 110 20.59 -2.33 -7.53
C GLU A 110 19.19 -2.83 -7.91
N MET A 111 18.68 -2.30 -9.02
CA MET A 111 17.48 -2.83 -9.67
C MET A 111 17.86 -4.07 -10.47
N ASP A 112 17.73 -5.24 -9.83
CA ASP A 112 17.99 -6.54 -10.41
C ASP A 112 16.68 -7.25 -10.80
N GLU A 113 16.80 -8.43 -11.43
CA GLU A 113 15.67 -9.27 -11.82
C GLU A 113 14.77 -9.61 -10.61
N ARG A 114 15.38 -9.89 -9.45
CA ARG A 114 14.64 -10.21 -8.23
C ARG A 114 13.78 -9.06 -7.75
N SER A 115 14.33 -7.85 -7.73
CA SER A 115 13.61 -6.66 -7.27
C SER A 115 12.48 -6.25 -8.24
N ILE A 116 12.68 -6.46 -9.54
CA ILE A 116 11.63 -6.27 -10.56
C ILE A 116 10.50 -7.27 -10.34
N ARG A 117 10.83 -8.56 -10.14
CA ARG A 117 9.85 -9.60 -9.86
C ARG A 117 9.07 -9.37 -8.56
N TRP A 118 9.68 -8.81 -7.52
CA TRP A 118 8.94 -8.42 -6.30
C TRP A 118 7.82 -7.44 -6.61
N ASP A 119 8.08 -6.42 -7.42
CA ASP A 119 7.06 -5.43 -7.78
C ASP A 119 5.97 -5.99 -8.69
N LEU A 120 6.33 -6.84 -9.67
CA LEU A 120 5.37 -7.50 -10.55
C LEU A 120 4.47 -8.48 -9.76
N ASN A 121 5.05 -9.23 -8.83
CA ASN A 121 4.30 -10.08 -7.91
C ASN A 121 3.41 -9.26 -6.96
N TYR A 122 3.87 -8.08 -6.53
CA TYR A 122 3.08 -7.17 -5.72
C TYR A 122 1.83 -6.71 -6.47
N PHE A 123 1.96 -6.35 -7.77
CA PHE A 123 0.80 -6.11 -8.64
C PHE A 123 -0.12 -7.33 -8.72
N LYS A 124 0.42 -8.51 -9.04
CA LYS A 124 -0.34 -9.74 -9.24
C LYS A 124 -1.16 -10.11 -8.00
N TYR A 125 -0.50 -10.17 -6.83
CA TYR A 125 -1.12 -10.69 -5.60
C TYR A 125 -1.90 -9.64 -4.81
N CYS A 126 -1.43 -8.40 -4.75
CA CYS A 126 -2.08 -7.37 -3.94
C CYS A 126 -3.15 -6.57 -4.69
N PHE A 127 -3.09 -6.52 -6.02
CA PHE A 127 -4.08 -5.81 -6.83
C PHE A 127 -4.90 -6.77 -7.70
N LEU A 128 -4.27 -7.44 -8.67
CA LEU A 128 -4.97 -8.18 -9.71
C LEU A 128 -5.86 -9.29 -9.14
N LYS A 129 -5.35 -10.13 -8.24
CA LYS A 129 -6.15 -11.17 -7.59
C LYS A 129 -7.29 -10.59 -6.73
N GLY A 130 -7.14 -9.39 -6.21
CA GLY A 130 -8.20 -8.67 -5.49
C GLY A 130 -9.34 -8.18 -6.38
N THR A 131 -9.13 -8.05 -7.70
CA THR A 131 -10.16 -7.58 -8.65
C THR A 131 -11.16 -8.67 -9.04
N ARG A 132 -10.86 -9.94 -8.78
CA ARG A 132 -11.63 -11.12 -9.22
C ARG A 132 -11.73 -11.26 -10.76
N ILE A 133 -10.90 -10.56 -11.52
CA ILE A 133 -10.79 -10.73 -12.98
C ILE A 133 -10.04 -12.03 -13.24
N GLU A 134 -10.62 -12.91 -14.06
CA GLU A 134 -9.95 -14.14 -14.49
C GLU A 134 -8.83 -13.83 -15.49
N PHE A 135 -7.69 -14.48 -15.34
CA PHE A 135 -6.55 -14.34 -16.23
C PHE A 135 -5.73 -15.63 -16.31
N SER A 136 -4.98 -15.77 -17.40
CA SER A 136 -4.03 -16.87 -17.57
C SER A 136 -2.72 -16.53 -16.86
N GLU A 137 -2.43 -17.23 -15.75
CA GLU A 137 -1.15 -17.02 -15.05
C GLU A 137 0.09 -17.25 -15.94
N PRO A 138 0.17 -18.32 -16.75
CA PRO A 138 1.33 -18.51 -17.65
C PRO A 138 1.53 -17.34 -18.62
N ARG A 139 0.46 -16.87 -19.27
CA ARG A 139 0.56 -15.73 -20.21
C ARG A 139 0.96 -14.42 -19.51
N LEU A 140 0.53 -14.23 -18.27
CA LEU A 140 0.95 -13.07 -17.47
C LEU A 140 2.43 -13.15 -17.10
N GLU A 141 2.92 -14.34 -16.74
CA GLU A 141 4.35 -14.55 -16.46
C GLU A 141 5.21 -14.35 -17.71
N ASP A 142 4.75 -14.75 -18.91
CA ASP A 142 5.43 -14.47 -20.19
C ASP A 142 5.57 -12.95 -20.44
N ASP A 143 4.50 -12.17 -20.18
CA ASP A 143 4.56 -10.70 -20.25
C ASP A 143 5.51 -10.13 -19.19
N PHE A 144 5.55 -10.69 -17.98
CA PHE A 144 6.48 -10.28 -16.92
C PHE A 144 7.94 -10.58 -17.26
N ASP A 145 8.22 -11.72 -17.87
CA ASP A 145 9.56 -12.09 -18.37
C ASP A 145 10.03 -11.10 -19.44
N THR A 146 9.14 -10.80 -20.40
CA THR A 146 9.41 -9.83 -21.46
C THR A 146 9.70 -8.45 -20.88
N LEU A 147 8.87 -7.97 -19.95
CA LEU A 147 9.04 -6.67 -19.29
C LEU A 147 10.33 -6.61 -18.49
N THR A 148 10.64 -7.67 -17.72
CA THR A 148 11.87 -7.77 -16.93
C THR A 148 13.11 -7.66 -17.84
N ALA A 149 13.12 -8.37 -18.98
CA ALA A 149 14.20 -8.29 -19.95
C ALA A 149 14.37 -6.89 -20.53
N LYS A 150 13.27 -6.18 -20.84
CA LYS A 150 13.27 -4.80 -21.35
C LYS A 150 13.78 -3.79 -20.33
N ILE A 151 13.38 -3.93 -19.04
CA ILE A 151 13.86 -3.08 -17.95
C ILE A 151 15.35 -3.26 -17.69
N LEU A 152 15.87 -4.49 -17.78
CA LEU A 152 17.28 -4.80 -17.56
C LEU A 152 18.17 -4.48 -18.77
N SER A 153 17.60 -4.35 -19.97
CA SER A 153 18.36 -4.13 -21.22
C SER A 153 19.28 -2.89 -21.17
N PRO A 154 18.85 -1.72 -20.66
CA PRO A 154 19.71 -0.54 -20.55
C PRO A 154 20.91 -0.73 -19.61
N LEU A 155 20.84 -1.69 -18.68
CA LEU A 155 21.91 -1.96 -17.68
C LEU A 155 22.92 -3.00 -18.18
N ARG A 156 22.57 -3.82 -19.18
CA ARG A 156 23.42 -4.93 -19.65
C ARG A 156 24.61 -4.50 -20.51
N GLY A 157 24.55 -3.31 -21.10
CA GLY A 157 25.57 -2.83 -22.02
C GLY A 157 26.79 -2.18 -21.36
N GLU A 158 26.67 -1.74 -20.12
CA GLU A 158 27.70 -0.92 -19.47
C GLU A 158 27.70 -1.11 -17.93
N PRO A 159 28.41 -2.14 -17.42
CA PRO A 159 28.45 -2.44 -15.99
C PRO A 159 28.96 -1.29 -15.09
N GLU A 160 29.73 -0.35 -15.69
CA GLU A 160 30.30 0.79 -14.98
C GLU A 160 29.37 2.01 -14.94
N ARG A 161 28.30 2.03 -15.73
CA ARG A 161 27.33 3.14 -15.78
C ARG A 161 26.08 2.82 -14.96
N GLY A 162 26.22 2.74 -13.66
CA GLY A 162 25.08 2.70 -12.76
C GLY A 162 24.71 4.11 -12.34
N TRP A 163 23.54 4.57 -12.73
CA TRP A 163 22.96 5.82 -12.26
C TRP A 163 22.26 5.62 -10.94
N PHE A 164 22.14 6.70 -10.16
CA PHE A 164 21.32 6.65 -8.96
C PHE A 164 19.83 6.64 -9.36
N LEU A 165 19.13 5.56 -9.04
CA LEU A 165 17.69 5.43 -9.15
C LEU A 165 17.09 5.82 -7.81
N TYR A 166 16.33 6.89 -7.79
CA TYR A 166 15.68 7.44 -6.59
C TYR A 166 14.60 6.50 -6.03
N ARG A 167 13.91 5.75 -6.87
CA ARG A 167 12.84 4.78 -6.60
C ARG A 167 11.47 5.42 -6.37
N ASP A 168 11.33 6.29 -5.38
CA ASP A 168 10.05 6.93 -5.04
C ASP A 168 10.03 8.41 -5.41
N CYS A 169 10.53 8.74 -6.64
CA CYS A 169 10.50 10.07 -7.19
C CYS A 169 9.07 10.49 -7.53
N GLN A 170 8.38 11.04 -6.54
CA GLN A 170 7.01 11.52 -6.64
C GLN A 170 6.96 13.00 -6.25
N SER A 171 6.01 13.75 -6.81
CA SER A 171 5.84 15.16 -6.47
C SER A 171 5.57 15.44 -4.99
N ARG A 172 5.12 14.43 -4.23
CA ARG A 172 4.98 14.49 -2.76
C ARG A 172 6.28 14.36 -2.00
N ASN A 173 7.32 13.84 -2.66
CA ASN A 173 8.66 13.68 -2.11
C ASN A 173 9.61 14.77 -2.64
N ILE A 174 9.04 15.87 -3.18
CA ILE A 174 9.77 17.04 -3.63
C ILE A 174 9.18 18.27 -2.91
N MET A 175 9.98 18.88 -2.05
CA MET A 175 9.67 20.11 -1.34
C MET A 175 10.06 21.32 -2.22
N ILE A 176 9.32 22.42 -2.08
CA ILE A 176 9.67 23.68 -2.75
C ILE A 176 10.07 24.68 -1.68
N LYS A 177 11.35 25.09 -1.68
CA LYS A 177 11.89 26.12 -0.81
C LYS A 177 12.52 27.22 -1.66
N ASP A 178 12.08 28.45 -1.48
CA ASP A 178 12.55 29.64 -2.25
C ASP A 178 12.45 29.42 -3.79
N GLY A 179 11.39 28.74 -4.24
CA GLY A 179 11.14 28.41 -5.63
C GLY A 179 12.07 27.33 -6.21
N GLN A 180 12.87 26.63 -5.39
CA GLN A 180 13.76 25.56 -5.79
C GLN A 180 13.24 24.21 -5.27
N PRO A 181 13.36 23.11 -6.05
CA PRO A 181 13.01 21.77 -5.62
C PRO A 181 14.06 21.20 -4.67
N TYR A 182 13.62 20.55 -3.60
CA TYR A 182 14.43 19.75 -2.68
C TYR A 182 13.83 18.35 -2.58
N PHE A 183 14.67 17.35 -2.70
CA PHE A 183 14.25 15.94 -2.73
C PHE A 183 14.36 15.32 -1.35
N ILE A 184 13.30 14.59 -0.92
CA ILE A 184 13.18 13.90 0.35
C ILE A 184 12.72 12.46 0.14
N ASP A 185 12.83 11.58 1.13
CA ASP A 185 12.34 10.19 1.07
C ASP A 185 13.08 9.30 0.04
N PHE A 186 14.39 9.50 -0.10
CA PHE A 186 15.23 8.79 -1.09
C PHE A 186 15.96 7.54 -0.55
N GLN A 187 15.68 7.11 0.67
CA GLN A 187 16.36 5.96 1.30
C GLN A 187 16.15 4.62 0.58
N GLY A 188 15.11 4.51 -0.25
CA GLY A 188 14.90 3.36 -1.14
C GLY A 188 15.76 3.39 -2.40
N GLY A 189 16.60 4.41 -2.55
CA GLY A 189 17.48 4.63 -3.70
C GLY A 189 18.51 3.52 -3.86
N ARG A 190 18.88 3.27 -5.12
CA ARG A 190 19.80 2.20 -5.52
C ARG A 190 20.38 2.45 -6.90
N LYS A 191 21.26 1.58 -7.36
CA LYS A 191 21.73 1.60 -8.74
C LYS A 191 20.62 1.18 -9.70
N GLY A 192 20.40 1.94 -10.79
CA GLY A 192 19.37 1.58 -11.76
C GLY A 192 19.25 2.55 -12.94
N PRO A 193 18.27 2.30 -13.83
CA PRO A 193 18.06 3.11 -15.03
C PRO A 193 17.34 4.42 -14.71
N THR A 194 17.73 5.47 -15.41
CA THR A 194 17.19 6.83 -15.21
C THR A 194 15.72 6.98 -15.59
N GLN A 195 15.23 6.18 -16.52
CA GLN A 195 13.85 6.23 -17.02
C GLN A 195 12.80 5.97 -15.94
N TYR A 196 13.13 5.13 -14.94
CA TYR A 196 12.18 4.75 -13.89
C TYR A 196 11.68 5.95 -13.09
N ASP A 197 12.59 6.84 -12.70
CA ASP A 197 12.21 8.00 -11.88
C ASP A 197 11.43 9.05 -12.68
N VAL A 198 11.75 9.22 -13.96
CA VAL A 198 10.97 10.06 -14.88
C VAL A 198 9.55 9.50 -15.04
N ALA A 199 9.39 8.19 -15.22
CA ALA A 199 8.10 7.54 -15.23
C ALA A 199 7.37 7.73 -13.89
N SER A 200 8.08 7.59 -12.77
CA SER A 200 7.53 7.79 -11.42
C SER A 200 7.03 9.20 -11.18
N LEU A 201 7.74 10.24 -11.67
CA LEU A 201 7.36 11.63 -11.48
C LEU A 201 6.22 12.07 -12.42
N LEU A 202 6.27 11.66 -13.69
CA LEU A 202 5.36 12.18 -14.72
C LEU A 202 4.04 11.39 -14.86
N TRP A 203 3.98 10.11 -14.47
CA TRP A 203 2.77 9.27 -14.57
C TRP A 203 2.07 9.01 -13.23
N GLN A 204 2.20 9.94 -12.28
CA GLN A 204 1.47 9.86 -11.02
C GLN A 204 -0.05 9.95 -11.27
N ALA A 205 -0.79 8.94 -10.85
CA ALA A 205 -2.23 8.86 -11.05
C ALA A 205 -2.99 10.05 -10.42
N LYS A 206 -2.57 10.52 -9.24
CA LYS A 206 -3.20 11.67 -8.57
C LYS A 206 -2.81 13.02 -9.17
N ALA A 207 -1.57 13.19 -9.61
CA ALA A 207 -1.11 14.46 -10.18
C ALA A 207 -1.72 14.72 -11.56
N ASN A 208 -2.10 13.64 -12.28
CA ASN A 208 -2.79 13.69 -13.58
C ASN A 208 -2.19 14.72 -14.56
N ILE A 209 -0.86 14.69 -14.72
CA ILE A 209 -0.12 15.63 -15.58
C ILE A 209 -0.55 15.43 -17.03
N ALA A 210 -0.89 16.53 -17.71
CA ALA A 210 -1.35 16.49 -19.10
C ALA A 210 -0.29 15.88 -20.04
N PRO A 211 -0.66 15.08 -21.06
CA PRO A 211 0.28 14.45 -21.97
C PRO A 211 1.25 15.43 -22.66
N SER A 212 0.76 16.59 -23.11
CA SER A 212 1.60 17.64 -23.71
C SER A 212 2.65 18.19 -22.75
N LEU A 213 2.32 18.33 -21.46
CA LEU A 213 3.28 18.77 -20.44
C LEU A 213 4.29 17.66 -20.13
N ARG A 214 3.87 16.38 -20.14
CA ARG A 214 4.81 15.26 -19.99
C ARG A 214 5.88 15.27 -21.07
N GLU A 215 5.50 15.47 -22.34
CA GLU A 215 6.46 15.53 -23.46
C GLU A 215 7.44 16.71 -23.30
N GLN A 216 6.96 17.88 -22.93
CA GLN A 216 7.82 19.03 -22.64
C GLN A 216 8.84 18.73 -21.53
N MET A 217 8.39 18.05 -20.46
CA MET A 217 9.26 17.66 -19.35
C MET A 217 10.27 16.59 -19.75
N ILE A 218 9.92 15.64 -20.64
CA ILE A 218 10.84 14.65 -21.16
C ILE A 218 11.91 15.32 -22.00
N ASP A 219 11.55 16.28 -22.85
CA ASP A 219 12.52 17.05 -23.63
C ASP A 219 13.47 17.80 -22.72
N ALA A 220 12.94 18.55 -21.73
CA ALA A 220 13.75 19.30 -20.77
C ALA A 220 14.67 18.39 -19.94
N TYR A 221 14.19 17.21 -19.53
CA TYR A 221 14.99 16.21 -18.85
C TYR A 221 16.15 15.68 -19.70
N LEU A 222 15.87 15.32 -20.95
CA LEU A 222 16.87 14.76 -21.84
C LEU A 222 17.94 15.78 -22.25
N ASP A 223 17.54 17.04 -22.41
CA ASP A 223 18.49 18.13 -22.67
C ASP A 223 19.43 18.28 -21.46
N GLU A 224 18.91 18.30 -20.26
CA GLU A 224 19.70 18.41 -19.02
C GLU A 224 20.57 17.17 -18.81
N LEU A 225 19.99 15.96 -19.02
CA LEU A 225 20.72 14.71 -18.85
C LEU A 225 21.97 14.64 -19.73
N VAL A 226 21.85 15.04 -21.01
CA VAL A 226 22.99 15.08 -21.93
C VAL A 226 24.04 16.06 -21.43
N GLN A 227 23.65 17.28 -21.02
CA GLN A 227 24.60 18.29 -20.51
C GLN A 227 25.35 17.80 -19.27
N VAL A 228 24.62 17.16 -18.32
CA VAL A 228 25.22 16.63 -17.09
C VAL A 228 26.17 15.47 -17.40
N LEU A 229 25.81 14.58 -18.35
CA LEU A 229 26.63 13.47 -18.79
C LEU A 229 27.91 13.96 -19.45
N GLU A 230 27.83 14.89 -20.38
CA GLU A 230 29.00 15.51 -21.03
C GLU A 230 29.93 16.23 -20.04
N SER A 231 29.34 16.96 -19.09
CA SER A 231 30.10 17.65 -18.04
C SER A 231 30.82 16.69 -17.09
N SER A 232 30.19 15.53 -16.82
CA SER A 232 30.72 14.51 -15.90
C SER A 232 31.75 13.60 -16.57
N ASN A 233 31.58 13.32 -17.84
CA ASN A 233 32.49 12.53 -18.67
C ASN A 233 32.44 13.03 -20.12
N PRO A 234 33.40 13.90 -20.53
CA PRO A 234 33.45 14.45 -21.89
C PRO A 234 33.54 13.41 -23.02
N GLN A 235 33.98 12.21 -22.71
CA GLN A 235 34.14 11.11 -23.66
C GLN A 235 32.89 10.23 -23.79
N ILE A 236 31.83 10.51 -23.05
CA ILE A 236 30.64 9.62 -22.96
C ILE A 236 29.96 9.41 -24.30
N PHE A 237 30.05 10.36 -25.21
CA PHE A 237 29.45 10.33 -26.54
C PHE A 237 30.49 10.13 -27.69
N GLU A 238 31.73 9.69 -27.40
CA GLU A 238 32.71 9.42 -28.46
C GLU A 238 32.28 8.30 -29.41
N SER A 239 31.49 7.34 -28.91
CA SER A 239 31.02 6.18 -29.71
C SER A 239 29.56 6.30 -30.19
N SER A 240 28.83 7.32 -29.77
CA SER A 240 27.41 7.51 -30.13
C SER A 240 27.02 8.98 -29.96
N ASP A 241 26.30 9.56 -30.89
CA ASP A 241 25.86 10.94 -30.75
C ASP A 241 24.74 11.12 -29.72
N PRO A 242 24.62 12.32 -29.10
CA PRO A 242 23.58 12.61 -28.09
C PRO A 242 22.15 12.40 -28.63
N GLN A 243 21.89 12.58 -29.90
CA GLN A 243 20.56 12.42 -30.47
C GLN A 243 20.16 10.95 -30.56
N THR A 244 21.09 10.07 -30.93
CA THR A 244 20.91 8.62 -30.91
C THR A 244 20.62 8.14 -29.48
N PHE A 245 21.38 8.65 -28.50
CA PHE A 245 21.12 8.38 -27.07
C PHE A 245 19.73 8.81 -26.63
N LYS A 246 19.32 10.06 -26.92
CA LYS A 246 17.97 10.55 -26.59
C LYS A 246 16.87 9.68 -27.22
N SER A 247 17.07 9.27 -28.48
CA SER A 247 16.11 8.42 -29.20
C SER A 247 15.99 7.02 -28.56
N ALA A 248 17.09 6.39 -28.20
CA ALA A 248 17.11 5.09 -27.54
C ALA A 248 16.51 5.17 -26.15
N TRP A 249 16.83 6.23 -25.37
CA TRP A 249 16.27 6.48 -24.07
C TRP A 249 14.73 6.62 -24.11
N ARG A 250 14.21 7.41 -25.08
CA ARG A 250 12.77 7.59 -25.31
C ARG A 250 12.09 6.28 -25.71
N ALA A 251 12.70 5.49 -26.58
CA ALA A 251 12.16 4.20 -27.00
C ALA A 251 12.01 3.21 -25.84
N ALA A 252 12.87 3.28 -24.83
CA ALA A 252 12.80 2.44 -23.64
C ALA A 252 11.76 2.93 -22.61
N LEU A 253 11.47 4.24 -22.54
CA LEU A 253 10.63 4.85 -21.50
C LEU A 253 9.26 4.19 -21.33
N PRO A 254 8.50 3.81 -22.36
CA PRO A 254 7.19 3.17 -22.20
C PRO A 254 7.22 1.90 -21.35
N HIS A 255 8.29 1.09 -21.41
CA HIS A 255 8.43 -0.09 -20.56
C HIS A 255 8.56 0.27 -19.07
N PHE A 256 9.26 1.36 -18.75
CA PHE A 256 9.38 1.88 -17.38
C PHE A 256 8.06 2.49 -16.88
N VAL A 257 7.31 3.16 -17.76
CA VAL A 257 5.96 3.64 -17.46
C VAL A 257 5.04 2.46 -17.16
N LEU A 258 5.07 1.39 -17.95
CA LEU A 258 4.32 0.17 -17.70
C LEU A 258 4.71 -0.43 -16.36
N PHE A 259 5.99 -0.68 -16.12
CA PHE A 259 6.49 -1.28 -14.89
C PHE A 259 6.09 -0.47 -13.65
N ARG A 260 6.30 0.86 -13.67
CA ARG A 260 5.92 1.74 -12.55
C ARG A 260 4.41 1.76 -12.32
N THR A 261 3.61 1.73 -13.39
CA THR A 261 2.15 1.69 -13.27
C THR A 261 1.67 0.40 -12.61
N LEU A 262 2.25 -0.77 -12.97
CA LEU A 262 1.96 -2.04 -12.32
C LEU A 262 2.33 -2.01 -10.83
N GLN A 263 3.53 -1.53 -10.50
CA GLN A 263 3.99 -1.40 -9.12
C GLN A 263 3.06 -0.50 -8.28
N VAL A 264 2.63 0.64 -8.82
CA VAL A 264 1.70 1.57 -8.16
C VAL A 264 0.32 0.94 -7.96
N LEU A 265 -0.19 0.20 -8.95
CA LEU A 265 -1.44 -0.55 -8.79
C LEU A 265 -1.33 -1.61 -7.69
N GLY A 266 -0.19 -2.31 -7.57
CA GLY A 266 0.08 -3.20 -6.45
C GLY A 266 -0.01 -2.50 -5.10
N ALA A 267 0.62 -1.32 -4.98
CA ALA A 267 0.55 -0.50 -3.77
C ALA A 267 -0.87 -0.01 -3.46
N TYR A 268 -1.64 0.38 -4.48
CA TYR A 268 -3.04 0.79 -4.31
C TYR A 268 -3.92 -0.39 -3.90
N GLY A 269 -3.68 -1.59 -4.45
CA GLY A 269 -4.35 -2.81 -4.04
C GLY A 269 -4.08 -3.14 -2.58
N TYR A 270 -2.81 -3.18 -2.18
CA TYR A 270 -2.44 -3.45 -0.79
C TYR A 270 -3.05 -2.43 0.18
N ARG A 271 -2.78 -1.14 -0.03
CA ARG A 271 -3.25 -0.09 0.88
C ARG A 271 -4.76 0.14 0.79
N GLY A 272 -5.37 -0.02 -0.38
CA GLY A 272 -6.80 0.16 -0.59
C GLY A 272 -7.63 -1.04 -0.13
N TYR A 273 -7.29 -2.25 -0.61
CA TYR A 273 -8.09 -3.45 -0.31
C TYR A 273 -7.75 -4.07 1.06
N PHE A 274 -6.44 -4.15 1.43
CA PHE A 274 -6.03 -4.79 2.69
C PHE A 274 -5.97 -3.82 3.86
N GLU A 275 -5.31 -2.64 3.70
CA GLU A 275 -5.25 -1.63 4.77
C GLU A 275 -6.51 -0.75 4.84
N ARG A 276 -7.47 -0.92 3.91
CA ARG A 276 -8.76 -0.20 3.86
C ARG A 276 -8.62 1.32 3.88
N LYS A 277 -7.63 1.85 3.15
CA LYS A 277 -7.40 3.30 3.01
C LYS A 277 -8.09 3.83 1.73
N PRO A 278 -9.29 4.47 1.81
CA PRO A 278 -10.12 4.79 0.64
C PRO A 278 -9.43 5.66 -0.42
N HIS A 279 -8.58 6.60 0.02
CA HIS A 279 -7.89 7.52 -0.87
C HIS A 279 -6.92 6.85 -1.85
N PHE A 280 -6.50 5.59 -1.59
CA PHE A 280 -5.74 4.81 -2.58
C PHE A 280 -6.66 4.23 -3.65
N LEU A 281 -7.87 3.81 -3.29
CA LEU A 281 -8.86 3.31 -4.24
C LEU A 281 -9.29 4.38 -5.25
N GLU A 282 -9.44 5.64 -4.82
CA GLU A 282 -9.76 6.78 -5.67
C GLU A 282 -8.73 7.02 -6.79
N SER A 283 -7.50 6.55 -6.60
CA SER A 283 -6.41 6.71 -7.56
C SER A 283 -6.36 5.61 -8.62
N ILE A 284 -7.05 4.47 -8.40
CA ILE A 284 -7.03 3.30 -9.29
C ILE A 284 -7.52 3.64 -10.70
N PRO A 285 -8.64 4.38 -10.91
CA PRO A 285 -9.12 4.67 -12.26
C PRO A 285 -8.11 5.41 -13.13
N ASN A 286 -7.39 6.38 -12.55
CA ASN A 286 -6.36 7.11 -13.27
C ASN A 286 -5.13 6.24 -13.56
N ALA A 287 -4.75 5.35 -12.62
CA ALA A 287 -3.68 4.39 -12.84
C ALA A 287 -4.04 3.36 -13.93
N VAL A 288 -5.27 2.87 -13.97
CA VAL A 288 -5.77 1.98 -15.04
C VAL A 288 -5.79 2.70 -16.40
N ARG A 289 -6.16 3.99 -16.43
CA ARG A 289 -6.08 4.79 -17.66
C ARG A 289 -4.63 4.90 -18.16
N ASN A 290 -3.68 5.24 -17.27
CA ASN A 290 -2.25 5.24 -17.63
C ASN A 290 -1.78 3.88 -18.13
N LEU A 291 -2.28 2.77 -17.54
CA LEU A 291 -1.98 1.41 -17.98
C LEU A 291 -2.48 1.15 -19.41
N CYS A 292 -3.73 1.51 -19.70
CA CYS A 292 -4.30 1.37 -21.06
C CYS A 292 -3.55 2.22 -22.07
N ASP A 293 -3.25 3.49 -21.72
CA ASP A 293 -2.55 4.42 -22.60
C ASP A 293 -1.15 3.91 -22.97
N VAL A 294 -0.37 3.41 -22.02
CA VAL A 294 0.97 2.89 -22.29
C VAL A 294 0.92 1.57 -23.06
N LEU A 295 0.00 0.66 -22.73
CA LEU A 295 -0.13 -0.63 -23.42
C LEU A 295 -0.64 -0.49 -24.86
N SER A 296 -1.29 0.62 -25.22
CA SER A 296 -1.64 0.92 -26.61
C SER A 296 -0.41 1.08 -27.53
N GLN A 297 0.74 1.43 -26.94
CA GLN A 297 2.01 1.61 -27.63
C GLN A 297 2.91 0.36 -27.58
N LEU A 298 2.54 -0.66 -26.82
CA LEU A 298 3.34 -1.84 -26.49
C LEU A 298 2.57 -3.13 -26.87
N PRO A 299 2.54 -3.49 -28.18
CA PRO A 299 1.73 -4.63 -28.66
C PRO A 299 2.21 -5.99 -28.15
N GLU A 300 3.47 -6.11 -27.71
CA GLU A 300 4.08 -7.35 -27.23
C GLU A 300 3.49 -7.87 -25.91
N TYR A 301 2.83 -7.05 -25.11
CA TYR A 301 2.24 -7.44 -23.81
C TYR A 301 0.76 -7.80 -23.97
N ALA A 302 0.48 -8.94 -24.59
CA ALA A 302 -0.88 -9.32 -24.97
C ALA A 302 -1.80 -9.59 -23.76
N CYS A 303 -1.29 -10.28 -22.74
CA CYS A 303 -2.07 -10.60 -21.53
C CYS A 303 -2.35 -9.34 -20.70
N LEU A 304 -1.35 -8.49 -20.48
CA LEU A 304 -1.52 -7.23 -19.74
C LEU A 304 -2.49 -6.29 -20.47
N ARG A 305 -2.53 -6.28 -21.79
CA ARG A 305 -3.46 -5.46 -22.58
C ARG A 305 -4.89 -5.94 -22.42
N GLU A 306 -5.14 -7.24 -22.53
CA GLU A 306 -6.46 -7.84 -22.24
C GLU A 306 -6.93 -7.49 -20.82
N LEU A 307 -6.03 -7.62 -19.84
CA LEU A 307 -6.31 -7.26 -18.44
C LEU A 307 -6.63 -5.78 -18.28
N ALA A 308 -5.87 -4.87 -18.90
CA ALA A 308 -6.11 -3.44 -18.82
C ALA A 308 -7.50 -3.06 -19.36
N GLU A 309 -7.92 -3.67 -20.49
CA GLU A 309 -9.28 -3.49 -21.01
C GLU A 309 -10.37 -3.99 -20.07
N LEU A 310 -10.16 -5.16 -19.45
CA LEU A 310 -11.10 -5.71 -18.47
C LEU A 310 -11.18 -4.82 -17.22
N LEU A 311 -10.03 -4.34 -16.73
CA LEU A 311 -9.96 -3.41 -15.61
C LEU A 311 -10.67 -2.09 -15.91
N GLN A 312 -10.51 -1.56 -17.12
CA GLN A 312 -11.19 -0.33 -17.54
C GLN A 312 -12.71 -0.49 -17.62
N ARG A 313 -13.19 -1.64 -18.15
CA ARG A 313 -14.63 -1.94 -18.27
C ARG A 313 -15.28 -2.26 -16.92
N SER A 314 -14.54 -2.77 -15.96
CA SER A 314 -15.06 -3.23 -14.67
C SER A 314 -15.44 -2.12 -13.70
N ASN A 315 -15.37 -0.84 -14.11
CA ASN A 315 -15.66 0.33 -13.25
C ASN A 315 -15.12 0.15 -11.82
N LEU A 316 -13.80 -0.04 -11.69
CA LEU A 316 -13.11 -0.14 -10.39
C LEU A 316 -13.11 1.19 -9.60
N THR A 317 -14.00 2.10 -9.98
CA THR A 317 -14.29 3.35 -9.27
C THR A 317 -15.03 3.04 -7.97
N ALA A 318 -14.99 3.96 -7.06
CA ALA A 318 -15.53 3.99 -5.70
C ALA A 318 -17.02 3.59 -5.52
N GLU A 319 -17.69 3.10 -6.54
CA GLU A 319 -19.04 2.56 -6.51
C GLU A 319 -19.08 1.02 -6.45
N ARG A 320 -18.07 0.36 -5.87
CA ARG A 320 -18.31 -0.93 -5.24
C ARG A 320 -18.83 -0.75 -3.81
N SER A 321 -19.78 0.14 -3.63
CA SER A 321 -20.96 -0.15 -2.84
C SER A 321 -21.64 -1.31 -3.57
N TYR A 322 -21.58 -2.46 -2.99
CA TYR A 322 -22.22 -3.69 -3.43
C TYR A 322 -23.66 -3.42 -3.85
N SER A 323 -23.95 -3.43 -5.16
CA SER A 323 -25.32 -3.58 -5.69
C SER A 323 -25.51 -5.05 -6.04
N PRO A 324 -26.39 -5.78 -5.37
CA PRO A 324 -26.79 -7.11 -5.84
C PRO A 324 -27.59 -6.93 -7.12
N GLN A 325 -27.04 -7.39 -8.28
CA GLN A 325 -27.83 -7.52 -9.49
C GLN A 325 -28.76 -8.72 -9.35
N GLY A 326 -29.99 -8.42 -9.04
CA GLY A 326 -31.13 -9.31 -9.14
C GLY A 326 -32.37 -8.43 -9.24
N GLY A 327 -32.78 -8.13 -10.49
CA GLY A 327 -33.84 -7.19 -10.75
C GLY A 327 -35.18 -7.53 -10.08
N ARG A 328 -35.79 -6.49 -9.56
CA ARG A 328 -37.23 -6.20 -9.69
C ARG A 328 -37.52 -4.80 -9.20
N THR A 329 -38.12 -4.02 -10.08
CA THR A 329 -38.82 -2.77 -9.79
C THR A 329 -39.81 -2.92 -8.66
N ALA A 330 -39.73 -2.09 -7.61
CA ALA A 330 -40.89 -1.64 -6.85
C ALA A 330 -40.53 -0.47 -5.91
N GLN A 331 -41.23 0.56 -6.08
CA GLN A 331 -41.66 1.69 -5.25
C GLN A 331 -41.26 1.71 -3.78
N THR A 332 -40.62 2.83 -3.43
CA THR A 332 -40.74 3.67 -2.22
C THR A 332 -41.48 3.07 -1.02
N VAL A 333 -40.70 2.68 0.02
CA VAL A 333 -41.06 2.94 1.42
C VAL A 333 -39.76 3.12 2.20
N VAL A 334 -39.61 4.27 2.85
CA VAL A 334 -38.53 4.55 3.81
C VAL A 334 -38.71 3.66 5.02
N GLN A 335 -37.93 2.59 5.13
CA GLN A 335 -37.72 1.87 6.38
C GLN A 335 -36.23 1.90 6.73
N ARG A 336 -35.90 2.40 7.91
CA ARG A 336 -34.57 2.41 8.51
C ARG A 336 -34.09 0.97 8.62
N SER A 337 -33.22 0.51 7.72
CA SER A 337 -32.52 -0.76 7.85
C SER A 337 -31.41 -0.57 8.89
N GLY A 338 -31.60 -1.10 10.08
CA GLY A 338 -30.61 -1.10 11.14
C GLY A 338 -29.49 -2.11 10.90
N LEU A 339 -28.34 -1.90 11.57
CA LEU A 339 -27.21 -2.81 11.57
C LEU A 339 -27.64 -4.23 11.97
N SER A 340 -27.25 -5.23 11.16
CA SER A 340 -27.35 -6.66 11.48
C SER A 340 -26.00 -7.19 11.93
N VAL A 341 -25.94 -7.87 13.07
CA VAL A 341 -24.75 -8.55 13.56
C VAL A 341 -24.96 -10.06 13.46
N THR A 342 -24.17 -10.73 12.61
CA THR A 342 -24.17 -12.19 12.53
C THR A 342 -23.11 -12.76 13.47
N ILE A 343 -23.55 -13.58 14.43
CA ILE A 343 -22.70 -14.16 15.46
C ILE A 343 -22.62 -15.67 15.23
N TYR A 344 -21.40 -16.18 15.07
CA TYR A 344 -21.14 -17.61 14.89
C TYR A 344 -20.49 -18.25 16.11
N SER A 345 -20.93 -19.46 16.46
CA SER A 345 -20.05 -20.41 17.14
C SER A 345 -19.61 -21.51 16.18
N PHE A 346 -18.33 -21.86 16.20
CA PHE A 346 -17.78 -22.82 15.24
C PHE A 346 -16.61 -23.66 15.79
N SER A 347 -16.34 -24.78 15.07
CA SER A 347 -15.17 -25.64 15.30
C SER A 347 -14.03 -25.26 14.34
N PHE A 348 -12.82 -25.01 14.86
CA PHE A 348 -11.64 -24.83 14.00
C PHE A 348 -11.33 -26.04 13.12
N LYS A 349 -11.77 -27.26 13.52
CA LYS A 349 -11.62 -28.46 12.68
C LYS A 349 -12.46 -28.42 11.40
N CYS A 350 -13.55 -27.64 11.41
CA CYS A 350 -14.47 -27.50 10.27
C CYS A 350 -14.23 -26.18 9.49
N GLY A 351 -13.15 -25.46 9.81
CA GLY A 351 -12.80 -24.19 9.16
C GLY A 351 -13.54 -22.98 9.75
N ILE A 352 -13.06 -21.79 9.44
CA ILE A 352 -13.64 -20.52 9.87
C ILE A 352 -14.89 -20.22 9.03
N PRO A 353 -16.00 -19.72 9.62
CA PRO A 353 -17.17 -19.28 8.89
C PRO A 353 -16.82 -18.20 7.88
N VAL A 354 -17.36 -18.31 6.67
CA VAL A 354 -17.21 -17.30 5.62
C VAL A 354 -18.23 -16.20 5.83
N ASP A 355 -17.83 -14.95 5.65
CA ASP A 355 -18.77 -13.83 5.66
C ASP A 355 -19.62 -13.84 4.40
N GLU A 356 -20.92 -14.15 4.55
CA GLU A 356 -21.89 -14.21 3.45
C GLU A 356 -22.40 -12.84 3.02
N SER A 357 -22.12 -11.77 3.78
CA SER A 357 -22.51 -10.39 3.44
C SER A 357 -21.74 -9.83 2.24
N GLY A 358 -20.64 -10.46 1.85
CA GLY A 358 -19.75 -9.99 0.79
C GLY A 358 -18.84 -8.81 1.22
N ASN A 359 -18.97 -8.31 2.45
CA ASN A 359 -18.13 -7.21 2.97
C ASN A 359 -16.72 -7.68 3.39
N GLY A 360 -16.53 -9.00 3.53
CA GLY A 360 -15.23 -9.63 3.75
C GLY A 360 -14.59 -9.20 5.07
N GLY A 361 -15.31 -9.15 6.18
CA GLY A 361 -14.74 -8.70 7.42
C GLY A 361 -15.54 -9.09 8.66
N GLY A 362 -14.94 -8.81 9.82
CA GLY A 362 -15.51 -9.13 11.11
C GLY A 362 -14.45 -9.67 12.05
N TYR A 363 -14.90 -10.22 13.16
CA TYR A 363 -14.04 -10.78 14.19
C TYR A 363 -14.05 -12.30 14.17
N VAL A 364 -12.89 -12.89 14.41
CA VAL A 364 -12.75 -14.32 14.71
C VAL A 364 -11.99 -14.45 16.02
N PHE A 365 -12.68 -14.86 17.08
CA PHE A 365 -12.11 -15.03 18.42
C PHE A 365 -11.85 -16.50 18.72
N ASP A 366 -10.64 -16.79 19.19
CA ASP A 366 -10.23 -18.12 19.60
C ASP A 366 -10.47 -18.36 21.09
N CYS A 367 -11.50 -19.11 21.43
CA CYS A 367 -11.87 -19.45 22.80
C CYS A 367 -11.01 -20.58 23.40
N ARG A 368 -9.98 -21.09 22.73
CA ARG A 368 -9.17 -22.22 23.21
C ARG A 368 -8.21 -21.86 24.35
N SER A 369 -7.99 -20.56 24.56
CA SER A 369 -7.20 -20.07 25.69
C SER A 369 -7.85 -20.28 27.06
N THR A 370 -9.18 -20.49 27.12
CA THR A 370 -9.93 -20.67 28.36
C THR A 370 -10.11 -22.15 28.70
N HIS A 371 -10.48 -22.45 29.96
CA HIS A 371 -10.70 -23.80 30.44
C HIS A 371 -11.64 -24.62 29.53
N ASN A 372 -11.31 -25.90 29.36
CA ASN A 372 -12.02 -26.78 28.42
C ASN A 372 -12.88 -27.82 29.13
N PRO A 373 -14.22 -27.64 29.23
CA PRO A 373 -15.11 -28.64 29.82
C PRO A 373 -15.07 -29.99 29.12
N GLY A 374 -14.81 -30.03 27.80
CA GLY A 374 -14.73 -31.26 27.03
C GLY A 374 -13.60 -32.24 27.42
N LYS A 375 -12.73 -31.88 28.37
CA LYS A 375 -11.74 -32.79 28.98
C LYS A 375 -12.37 -33.71 30.04
N TYR A 376 -13.55 -33.39 30.56
CA TYR A 376 -14.23 -34.09 31.63
C TYR A 376 -15.42 -34.87 31.09
N ASP A 377 -15.55 -36.11 31.49
CA ASP A 377 -16.57 -37.03 30.94
C ASP A 377 -18.00 -36.56 31.21
N GLU A 378 -18.24 -35.90 32.37
CA GLU A 378 -19.52 -35.35 32.77
C GLU A 378 -20.06 -34.23 31.87
N TYR A 379 -19.16 -33.51 31.13
CA TYR A 379 -19.56 -32.42 30.23
C TYR A 379 -19.53 -32.79 28.75
N LYS A 380 -19.01 -33.99 28.38
CA LYS A 380 -18.83 -34.37 26.97
C LYS A 380 -20.12 -34.39 26.15
N SER A 381 -21.24 -34.77 26.77
CA SER A 381 -22.55 -34.82 26.13
C SER A 381 -23.32 -33.47 26.17
N LEU A 382 -22.87 -32.53 27.00
CA LEU A 382 -23.45 -31.22 27.19
C LEU A 382 -22.87 -30.18 26.22
N THR A 383 -23.46 -29.00 26.22
CA THR A 383 -23.08 -27.88 25.37
C THR A 383 -22.87 -26.61 26.17
N GLY A 384 -22.40 -25.53 25.55
CA GLY A 384 -22.31 -24.21 26.16
C GLY A 384 -23.65 -23.56 26.50
N LEU A 385 -24.77 -24.22 26.22
CA LEU A 385 -26.13 -23.81 26.58
C LEU A 385 -26.60 -24.44 27.92
N ASP A 386 -25.91 -25.47 28.38
CA ASP A 386 -26.32 -26.25 29.56
C ASP A 386 -25.73 -25.66 30.84
N LEU A 387 -26.56 -25.44 31.86
CA LEU A 387 -26.14 -24.82 33.11
C LEU A 387 -24.88 -25.41 33.74
N PRO A 388 -24.69 -26.76 33.80
CA PRO A 388 -23.47 -27.30 34.41
C PRO A 388 -22.18 -26.90 33.65
N VAL A 389 -22.29 -26.69 32.35
CA VAL A 389 -21.16 -26.20 31.50
C VAL A 389 -20.93 -24.71 31.69
N ILE A 390 -21.98 -23.94 31.80
CA ILE A 390 -21.94 -22.51 32.09
C ILE A 390 -21.28 -22.28 33.46
N ASP A 391 -21.74 -22.96 34.51
CA ASP A 391 -21.17 -22.89 35.87
C ASP A 391 -19.68 -23.26 35.88
N PHE A 392 -19.31 -24.30 35.10
CA PHE A 392 -17.91 -24.71 34.99
C PHE A 392 -17.06 -23.62 34.33
N LEU A 393 -17.53 -23.00 33.22
CA LEU A 393 -16.80 -22.00 32.46
C LEU A 393 -16.65 -20.68 33.28
N GLU A 394 -17.62 -20.31 34.10
CA GLU A 394 -17.60 -19.07 34.87
C GLU A 394 -16.82 -19.21 36.17
N LYS A 395 -16.64 -20.41 36.71
CA LYS A 395 -16.12 -20.70 38.03
C LYS A 395 -14.76 -20.07 38.36
N ASP A 396 -13.85 -20.03 37.37
CA ASP A 396 -12.50 -19.47 37.53
C ASP A 396 -12.32 -18.07 36.94
N GLY A 397 -13.35 -17.55 36.28
CA GLY A 397 -13.39 -16.21 35.69
C GLY A 397 -12.58 -16.02 34.43
N GLU A 398 -11.83 -17.04 33.91
CA GLU A 398 -11.04 -16.90 32.71
C GLU A 398 -11.87 -16.51 31.48
N ILE A 399 -13.02 -17.19 31.27
CA ILE A 399 -13.89 -16.92 30.13
C ILE A 399 -14.57 -15.56 30.25
N LEU A 400 -14.86 -15.10 31.48
CA LEU A 400 -15.46 -13.80 31.73
C LEU A 400 -14.47 -12.67 31.42
N THR A 401 -13.21 -12.80 31.86
CA THR A 401 -12.12 -11.86 31.53
C THR A 401 -11.86 -11.79 30.03
N PHE A 402 -11.92 -12.95 29.33
CA PHE A 402 -11.84 -13.00 27.87
C PHE A 402 -12.98 -12.21 27.23
N LEU A 403 -14.23 -12.46 27.68
CA LEU A 403 -15.42 -11.81 27.14
C LEU A 403 -15.44 -10.30 27.41
N GLU A 404 -15.02 -9.82 28.56
CA GLU A 404 -14.87 -8.38 28.84
C GLU A 404 -13.96 -7.67 27.82
N SER A 405 -12.89 -8.34 27.38
CA SER A 405 -11.99 -7.80 26.37
C SER A 405 -12.62 -7.80 24.99
N VAL A 406 -13.34 -8.86 24.65
CA VAL A 406 -14.06 -9.02 23.39
C VAL A 406 -15.22 -8.02 23.29
N ASP A 407 -16.01 -7.86 24.35
CA ASP A 407 -17.13 -6.92 24.42
C ASP A 407 -16.66 -5.49 24.12
N ARG A 408 -15.57 -5.05 24.73
CA ARG A 408 -14.99 -3.71 24.47
C ARG A 408 -14.59 -3.49 23.00
N LEU A 409 -14.02 -4.52 22.36
CA LEU A 409 -13.63 -4.44 20.95
C LEU A 409 -14.85 -4.38 20.02
N VAL A 410 -15.84 -5.23 20.28
CA VAL A 410 -17.05 -5.33 19.46
C VAL A 410 -17.94 -4.11 19.67
N ASP A 411 -18.11 -3.63 20.90
CA ASP A 411 -18.85 -2.42 21.23
C ASP A 411 -18.38 -1.22 20.44
N HIS A 412 -17.08 -0.95 20.48
CA HIS A 412 -16.49 0.16 19.71
C HIS A 412 -16.76 0.04 18.22
N HIS A 413 -16.74 -1.19 17.68
CA HIS A 413 -17.02 -1.44 16.28
C HIS A 413 -18.50 -1.21 15.94
N VAL A 414 -19.41 -1.73 16.77
CA VAL A 414 -20.86 -1.56 16.61
C VAL A 414 -21.25 -0.06 16.67
N GLU A 415 -20.74 0.68 17.63
CA GLU A 415 -20.95 2.13 17.75
C GLU A 415 -20.54 2.86 16.47
N ARG A 416 -19.34 2.58 15.97
CA ARG A 416 -18.84 3.20 14.73
C ARG A 416 -19.62 2.77 13.50
N PHE A 417 -20.14 1.55 13.47
CA PHE A 417 -20.96 1.06 12.35
C PHE A 417 -22.35 1.70 12.37
N LEU A 418 -22.95 1.87 13.54
CA LEU A 418 -24.22 2.59 13.69
C LEU A 418 -24.07 4.07 13.27
N GLU A 419 -23.00 4.75 13.71
CA GLU A 419 -22.71 6.14 13.34
C GLU A 419 -22.53 6.31 11.82
N ARG A 420 -21.93 5.32 11.16
CA ARG A 420 -21.60 5.36 9.72
C ARG A 420 -22.66 4.74 8.82
N GLY A 421 -23.73 4.19 9.37
CA GLY A 421 -24.81 3.57 8.62
C GLY A 421 -24.42 2.24 7.94
N PHE A 422 -23.48 1.48 8.51
CA PHE A 422 -23.17 0.13 8.02
C PHE A 422 -24.31 -0.83 8.36
N GLU A 423 -24.54 -1.81 7.48
CA GLU A 423 -25.69 -2.70 7.59
C GLU A 423 -25.33 -4.10 8.10
N HIS A 424 -24.04 -4.47 8.14
CA HIS A 424 -23.62 -5.81 8.52
C HIS A 424 -22.29 -5.85 9.28
N LEU A 425 -22.21 -6.69 10.33
CA LEU A 425 -21.01 -7.05 11.05
C LEU A 425 -21.03 -8.56 11.36
N GLN A 426 -19.92 -9.26 11.17
CA GLN A 426 -19.74 -10.66 11.58
C GLN A 426 -18.85 -10.76 12.80
N VAL A 427 -19.26 -11.59 13.79
CA VAL A 427 -18.48 -11.93 14.99
C VAL A 427 -18.49 -13.46 15.15
N ALA A 428 -17.34 -14.11 15.11
CA ALA A 428 -17.24 -15.56 15.13
C ALA A 428 -16.39 -16.04 16.32
N PHE A 429 -16.92 -16.99 17.09
CA PHE A 429 -16.26 -17.62 18.22
C PHE A 429 -15.87 -19.05 17.88
N GLY A 430 -14.56 -19.40 17.93
CA GLY A 430 -14.05 -20.71 17.61
C GLY A 430 -13.51 -21.46 18.82
N CYS A 431 -13.81 -22.75 18.90
CA CYS A 431 -13.12 -23.67 19.80
C CYS A 431 -12.79 -24.99 19.09
N THR A 432 -12.20 -25.98 19.78
CA THR A 432 -11.78 -27.24 19.14
C THR A 432 -12.94 -28.04 18.56
N GLY A 433 -14.07 -28.13 19.27
CA GLY A 433 -15.22 -28.95 18.86
C GLY A 433 -16.47 -28.17 18.49
N GLY A 434 -16.48 -26.82 18.61
CA GLY A 434 -17.68 -26.02 18.33
C GLY A 434 -18.87 -26.27 19.26
N GLN A 435 -18.64 -26.84 20.47
CA GLN A 435 -19.70 -27.37 21.33
C GLN A 435 -19.89 -26.63 22.66
N HIS A 436 -18.82 -26.25 23.34
CA HIS A 436 -18.89 -25.70 24.70
C HIS A 436 -18.54 -24.20 24.72
N ARG A 437 -17.24 -23.85 24.73
CA ARG A 437 -16.72 -22.47 24.91
C ARG A 437 -17.21 -21.52 23.83
N SER A 438 -17.12 -21.93 22.55
CA SER A 438 -17.59 -21.10 21.43
C SER A 438 -19.10 -20.84 21.46
N VAL A 439 -19.88 -21.83 21.88
CA VAL A 439 -21.34 -21.70 22.00
C VAL A 439 -21.66 -20.73 23.12
N TYR A 440 -21.06 -20.88 24.30
CA TYR A 440 -21.24 -19.98 25.43
C TYR A 440 -20.85 -18.53 25.06
N CYS A 441 -19.67 -18.32 24.47
CA CYS A 441 -19.23 -16.98 24.07
C CYS A 441 -20.16 -16.33 23.03
N ALA A 442 -20.68 -17.11 22.08
CA ALA A 442 -21.59 -16.59 21.07
C ALA A 442 -22.95 -16.17 21.64
N GLU A 443 -23.50 -16.94 22.58
CA GLU A 443 -24.75 -16.58 23.31
C GLU A 443 -24.52 -15.34 24.19
N HIS A 444 -23.40 -15.25 24.94
CA HIS A 444 -23.06 -14.09 25.73
C HIS A 444 -23.01 -12.82 24.88
N MET A 445 -22.26 -12.86 23.76
CA MET A 445 -22.15 -11.71 22.85
C MET A 445 -23.50 -11.33 22.24
N ALA A 446 -24.32 -12.32 21.88
CA ALA A 446 -25.64 -12.08 21.32
C ALA A 446 -26.57 -11.36 22.35
N GLN A 447 -26.52 -11.79 23.61
CA GLN A 447 -27.28 -11.15 24.66
C GLN A 447 -26.74 -9.74 24.99
N HIS A 448 -25.40 -9.59 25.11
CA HIS A 448 -24.73 -8.31 25.36
C HIS A 448 -25.12 -7.25 24.30
N LEU A 449 -25.03 -7.58 23.02
CA LEU A 449 -25.37 -6.65 21.95
C LEU A 449 -26.86 -6.34 21.87
N LYS A 450 -27.71 -7.34 22.16
CA LYS A 450 -29.16 -7.16 22.21
C LYS A 450 -29.58 -6.17 23.29
N ASP A 451 -28.96 -6.25 24.45
CA ASP A 451 -29.31 -5.40 25.61
C ASP A 451 -28.79 -3.97 25.47
N LYS A 452 -27.68 -3.80 24.69
CA LYS A 452 -26.97 -2.54 24.63
C LYS A 452 -27.26 -1.70 23.38
N TYR A 453 -27.56 -2.33 22.25
CA TYR A 453 -27.65 -1.64 20.96
C TYR A 453 -28.93 -1.94 20.19
N PRO A 454 -29.45 -0.98 19.40
CA PRO A 454 -30.62 -1.20 18.53
C PRO A 454 -30.19 -1.91 17.24
N VAL A 455 -29.67 -3.14 17.36
CA VAL A 455 -29.18 -3.95 16.23
C VAL A 455 -29.99 -5.24 16.09
N ARG A 456 -30.06 -5.78 14.87
CA ARG A 456 -30.63 -7.10 14.63
C ARG A 456 -29.53 -8.15 14.79
N ILE A 457 -29.79 -9.24 15.50
CA ILE A 457 -28.80 -10.27 15.77
C ILE A 457 -29.21 -11.56 15.10
N HIS A 458 -28.32 -12.09 14.27
CA HIS A 458 -28.40 -13.40 13.66
C HIS A 458 -27.41 -14.33 14.34
N LEU A 459 -27.87 -15.25 15.15
CA LEU A 459 -27.03 -16.17 15.93
C LEU A 459 -27.05 -17.57 15.32
N ILE A 460 -25.83 -18.07 15.00
CA ILE A 460 -25.65 -19.36 14.31
C ILE A 460 -24.65 -20.22 15.07
N HIS A 461 -25.11 -21.35 15.60
CA HIS A 461 -24.26 -22.41 16.15
C HIS A 461 -24.05 -23.50 15.08
N ARG A 462 -23.00 -23.34 14.27
CA ARG A 462 -22.80 -24.10 13.04
C ARG A 462 -22.79 -25.61 13.26
N GLU A 463 -22.03 -26.12 14.25
CA GLU A 463 -21.91 -27.54 14.54
C GLU A 463 -23.10 -28.11 15.33
N ARG A 464 -24.06 -27.24 15.69
CA ARG A 464 -25.30 -27.63 16.39
C ARG A 464 -26.53 -27.53 15.49
N GLY A 465 -26.38 -26.99 14.28
CA GLY A 465 -27.50 -26.76 13.38
C GLY A 465 -28.53 -25.76 13.92
N ILE A 466 -28.09 -24.84 14.77
CA ILE A 466 -28.97 -23.78 15.33
C ILE A 466 -28.72 -22.51 14.53
N ASP A 467 -29.78 -21.94 13.99
CA ASP A 467 -29.80 -20.70 13.22
C ASP A 467 -31.05 -19.92 13.66
N LYS A 468 -30.84 -18.78 14.33
CA LYS A 468 -31.94 -17.99 14.90
C LYS A 468 -31.70 -16.49 14.82
N TRP A 469 -32.76 -15.74 14.56
CA TRP A 469 -32.79 -14.29 14.69
C TRP A 469 -33.29 -13.89 16.07
N LEU A 470 -32.53 -13.03 16.73
CA LEU A 470 -32.94 -12.40 17.97
C LEU A 470 -33.43 -11.00 17.63
N ASN A 471 -34.74 -10.79 17.66
CA ASN A 471 -35.32 -9.47 17.47
C ASN A 471 -35.05 -8.62 18.71
N GLY A 472 -34.52 -7.40 18.49
CA GLY A 472 -34.41 -6.37 19.50
C GLY A 472 -35.75 -5.69 19.76
#